data_1053b45b3d15b5bcd758214651c4d56d
#
_entry.id   1053b45b3d15b5bcd758214651c4d56d
#
_cell.length_a   1.000
_cell.length_b   1.000
_cell.length_c   1.000
_cell.angle_alpha   90.00
_cell.angle_beta   90.00
_cell.angle_gamma   90.00
#
_symmetry.space_group_name_H-M   'P 1'
#
loop_
_entity.id
_entity.type
_entity.pdbx_description
1 polymer ?
#
loop_
_entity_poly.entity_id
_entity_poly.type
_entity_poly.pdbx_seq_one_letter_code
_entity_poly.pdbx_strand_id
1 'polypeptide(L)'
;MTLSTQPYKGARDFYPEDMRIQNYIFNTWKKVVESRGYQEYSASPLEPTEIYAEKSGEEIVREQTFTFIDRGDRSVTLRPEMTPTLARMVAGKRRELKFPLRWFSIPNLFRYEKPQRGRKREHWQLNADLLGVGGIEGDKEIITLLYEIMKEFGAKDSDFEIRVNNCNFDDFKDLTPNMIFDESLARGQAYYTGTVFEIFDKDPENPRALAGG
;
A
#
# COMPACT_ATOMS: atom_id res chain seq x y z
N MET A 1 -6.27 -21.15 34.86
CA MET A 1 -6.30 -19.88 34.09
C MET A 1 -7.28 -20.05 32.95
N THR A 2 -8.28 -19.19 32.84
CA THR A 2 -9.21 -19.21 31.71
C THR A 2 -8.51 -18.54 30.53
N LEU A 3 -8.43 -19.19 29.36
CA LEU A 3 -7.86 -18.59 28.16
C LEU A 3 -8.77 -17.45 27.69
N SER A 4 -8.16 -16.35 27.26
CA SER A 4 -8.90 -15.26 26.65
C SER A 4 -9.47 -15.68 25.29
N THR A 5 -10.71 -15.31 25.02
CA THR A 5 -11.36 -15.48 23.73
C THR A 5 -11.18 -14.26 22.81
N GLN A 6 -10.46 -13.24 23.28
CA GLN A 6 -10.21 -12.02 22.51
C GLN A 6 -8.97 -12.19 21.63
N PRO A 7 -8.98 -11.65 20.39
CA PRO A 7 -7.80 -11.62 19.55
C PRO A 7 -6.68 -10.78 20.17
N TYR A 8 -5.48 -10.90 19.64
CA TYR A 8 -4.36 -10.07 20.05
C TYR A 8 -4.69 -8.59 19.90
N LYS A 9 -4.24 -7.76 20.87
CA LYS A 9 -4.50 -6.32 20.90
C LYS A 9 -4.09 -5.64 19.58
N GLY A 10 -5.08 -5.09 18.88
CA GLY A 10 -4.91 -4.41 17.59
C GLY A 10 -4.98 -5.34 16.37
N ALA A 11 -5.17 -6.65 16.56
CA ALA A 11 -5.63 -7.58 15.53
C ALA A 11 -7.16 -7.69 15.54
N ARG A 12 -7.71 -8.42 14.59
CA ARG A 12 -9.13 -8.66 14.43
C ARG A 12 -9.36 -10.05 13.84
N ASP A 13 -10.33 -10.77 14.36
CA ASP A 13 -10.88 -11.96 13.72
C ASP A 13 -11.87 -11.55 12.63
N PHE A 14 -11.93 -12.35 11.57
CA PHE A 14 -12.87 -12.17 10.47
C PHE A 14 -13.81 -13.38 10.43
N TYR A 15 -15.04 -13.18 10.86
CA TYR A 15 -16.09 -14.18 10.76
C TYR A 15 -16.62 -14.26 9.32
N PRO A 16 -17.43 -15.28 8.96
CA PRO A 16 -17.92 -15.44 7.58
C PRO A 16 -18.58 -14.20 6.98
N GLU A 17 -19.28 -13.40 7.79
CA GLU A 17 -19.90 -12.13 7.38
C GLU A 17 -18.85 -11.10 7.02
N ASP A 18 -17.82 -10.95 7.86
CA ASP A 18 -16.69 -10.04 7.62
C ASP A 18 -15.91 -10.46 6.37
N MET A 19 -15.71 -11.78 6.19
CA MET A 19 -15.02 -12.33 5.02
C MET A 19 -15.76 -12.05 3.72
N ARG A 20 -17.10 -12.00 3.71
CA ARG A 20 -17.86 -11.59 2.51
C ARG A 20 -17.51 -10.17 2.09
N ILE A 21 -17.42 -9.25 3.05
CA ILE A 21 -17.04 -7.85 2.79
C ILE A 21 -15.59 -7.76 2.33
N GLN A 22 -14.69 -8.44 3.01
CA GLN A 22 -13.27 -8.46 2.65
C GLN A 22 -13.06 -9.02 1.24
N ASN A 23 -13.70 -10.14 0.91
CA ASN A 23 -13.61 -10.75 -0.41
C ASN A 23 -14.21 -9.86 -1.50
N TYR A 24 -15.30 -9.14 -1.21
CA TYR A 24 -15.84 -8.14 -2.15
C TYR A 24 -14.80 -7.06 -2.46
N ILE A 25 -14.15 -6.52 -1.44
CA ILE A 25 -13.09 -5.51 -1.61
C ILE A 25 -11.92 -6.08 -2.43
N PHE A 26 -11.41 -7.25 -2.08
CA PHE A 26 -10.28 -7.87 -2.76
C PHE A 26 -10.59 -8.22 -4.22
N ASN A 27 -11.78 -8.75 -4.49
CA ASN A 27 -12.21 -9.08 -5.84
C ASN A 27 -12.39 -7.83 -6.70
N THR A 28 -12.89 -6.73 -6.12
CA THR A 28 -13.00 -5.44 -6.81
C THR A 28 -11.60 -4.90 -7.17
N TRP A 29 -10.67 -4.93 -6.25
CA TRP A 29 -9.28 -4.55 -6.52
C TRP A 29 -8.66 -5.40 -7.62
N LYS A 30 -8.74 -6.73 -7.51
CA LYS A 30 -8.19 -7.67 -8.50
C LYS A 30 -8.76 -7.41 -9.88
N LYS A 31 -10.08 -7.28 -9.99
CA LYS A 31 -10.78 -7.01 -11.26
C LYS A 31 -10.18 -5.81 -11.99
N VAL A 32 -9.95 -4.70 -11.28
CA VAL A 32 -9.43 -3.48 -11.90
C VAL A 32 -7.96 -3.63 -12.28
N VAL A 33 -7.09 -4.07 -11.36
CA VAL A 33 -5.65 -4.16 -11.66
C VAL A 33 -5.37 -5.20 -12.75
N GLU A 34 -6.05 -6.34 -12.75
CA GLU A 34 -5.90 -7.38 -13.78
C GLU A 34 -6.39 -6.89 -15.15
N SER A 35 -7.46 -6.09 -15.22
CA SER A 35 -7.94 -5.49 -16.46
C SER A 35 -6.92 -4.54 -17.11
N ARG A 36 -5.99 -3.99 -16.31
CA ARG A 36 -4.86 -3.16 -16.74
C ARG A 36 -3.56 -3.94 -16.97
N GLY A 37 -3.63 -5.28 -16.92
CA GLY A 37 -2.50 -6.16 -17.20
C GLY A 37 -1.53 -6.35 -16.03
N TYR A 38 -1.92 -5.98 -14.82
CA TYR A 38 -1.14 -6.28 -13.62
C TYR A 38 -1.25 -7.75 -13.25
N GLN A 39 -0.13 -8.34 -12.85
CA GLN A 39 -0.01 -9.74 -12.46
C GLN A 39 0.18 -9.87 -10.95
N GLU A 40 -0.57 -10.80 -10.35
CA GLU A 40 -0.48 -11.04 -8.91
C GLU A 40 0.85 -11.69 -8.52
N TYR A 41 1.50 -11.18 -7.48
CA TYR A 41 2.62 -11.81 -6.83
C TYR A 41 2.38 -11.92 -5.32
N SER A 42 3.11 -12.80 -4.67
CA SER A 42 3.06 -12.97 -3.22
C SER A 42 4.45 -13.26 -2.66
N ALA A 43 4.63 -12.97 -1.38
CA ALA A 43 5.84 -13.28 -0.64
C ALA A 43 5.50 -13.64 0.81
N SER A 44 6.45 -14.24 1.53
CA SER A 44 6.34 -14.52 2.95
C SER A 44 6.09 -13.23 3.75
N PRO A 45 5.26 -13.28 4.81
CA PRO A 45 5.16 -12.17 5.75
C PRO A 45 6.42 -12.01 6.63
N LEU A 46 7.29 -13.01 6.66
CA LEU A 46 8.55 -13.01 7.39
C LEU A 46 9.69 -12.58 6.48
N GLU A 47 10.40 -11.54 6.87
CA GLU A 47 11.55 -11.01 6.14
C GLU A 47 12.74 -10.77 7.09
N PRO A 48 13.97 -10.82 6.58
CA PRO A 48 15.13 -10.35 7.32
C PRO A 48 14.94 -8.89 7.72
N THR A 49 15.24 -8.55 8.98
CA THR A 49 15.02 -7.18 9.51
C THR A 49 15.80 -6.13 8.72
N GLU A 50 16.95 -6.50 8.16
CA GLU A 50 17.86 -5.61 7.45
C GLU A 50 17.21 -4.92 6.26
N ILE A 51 16.26 -5.56 5.57
CA ILE A 51 15.62 -4.96 4.38
C ILE A 51 14.78 -3.71 4.72
N TYR A 52 14.39 -3.57 5.98
CA TYR A 52 13.64 -2.41 6.46
C TYR A 52 14.54 -1.36 7.12
N ALA A 53 15.67 -1.76 7.74
CA ALA A 53 16.56 -0.89 8.48
C ALA A 53 17.23 0.18 7.59
N GLU A 54 17.63 -0.20 6.38
CA GLU A 54 18.31 0.70 5.44
C GLU A 54 17.43 1.87 4.94
N LYS A 55 16.09 1.73 4.98
CA LYS A 55 15.17 2.68 4.35
C LYS A 55 14.31 3.50 5.30
N SER A 56 14.18 3.07 6.56
CA SER A 56 13.25 3.71 7.50
C SER A 56 13.94 4.26 8.77
N GLY A 57 15.27 4.11 8.87
CA GLY A 57 16.01 4.42 10.09
C GLY A 57 15.81 3.34 11.17
N GLU A 58 16.89 2.97 11.88
CA GLU A 58 16.86 1.88 12.87
C GLU A 58 15.83 2.10 14.00
N GLU A 59 15.60 3.34 14.39
CA GLU A 59 14.68 3.70 15.48
C GLU A 59 13.22 3.44 15.08
N ILE A 60 12.80 3.83 13.87
CA ILE A 60 11.43 3.61 13.36
C ILE A 60 11.17 2.11 13.19
N VAL A 61 12.17 1.36 12.72
CA VAL A 61 12.03 -0.09 12.56
C VAL A 61 11.82 -0.77 13.91
N ARG A 62 12.55 -0.36 14.95
CA ARG A 62 12.41 -0.93 16.30
C ARG A 62 11.07 -0.61 16.97
N GLU A 63 10.57 0.60 16.79
CA GLU A 63 9.34 1.05 17.46
C GLU A 63 8.05 0.64 16.75
N GLN A 64 8.08 0.50 15.42
CA GLN A 64 6.88 0.31 14.61
C GLN A 64 6.77 -1.07 13.98
N THR A 65 7.68 -2.01 14.25
CA THR A 65 7.63 -3.34 13.67
C THR A 65 7.49 -4.44 14.72
N PHE A 66 7.01 -5.60 14.27
CA PHE A 66 7.07 -6.86 15.02
C PHE A 66 8.34 -7.60 14.64
N THR A 67 9.39 -7.44 15.44
CA THR A 67 10.69 -8.07 15.22
C THR A 67 11.02 -9.07 16.34
N PHE A 68 11.63 -10.18 15.98
CA PHE A 68 12.06 -11.21 16.92
C PHE A 68 13.29 -11.95 16.41
N ILE A 69 13.99 -12.64 17.30
CA ILE A 69 15.09 -13.54 16.94
C ILE A 69 14.53 -14.95 16.76
N ASP A 70 14.81 -15.57 15.63
CA ASP A 70 14.42 -16.95 15.38
C ASP A 70 15.38 -17.96 16.07
N ARG A 71 15.08 -19.26 15.96
CA ARG A 71 15.90 -20.31 16.57
C ARG A 71 17.29 -20.47 15.97
N GLY A 72 17.56 -19.80 14.86
CA GLY A 72 18.86 -19.77 14.18
C GLY A 72 19.60 -18.45 14.39
N ASP A 73 19.25 -17.70 15.45
CA ASP A 73 19.84 -16.40 15.83
C ASP A 73 19.72 -15.32 14.72
N ARG A 74 18.70 -15.41 13.87
CA ARG A 74 18.44 -14.44 12.81
C ARG A 74 17.37 -13.44 13.26
N SER A 75 17.62 -12.15 13.01
CA SER A 75 16.62 -11.10 13.23
C SER A 75 15.57 -11.14 12.12
N VAL A 76 14.32 -11.36 12.49
CA VAL A 76 13.19 -11.53 11.58
C VAL A 76 12.09 -10.51 11.92
N THR A 77 11.52 -9.90 10.89
CA THR A 77 10.45 -8.91 11.02
C THR A 77 9.21 -9.37 10.26
N LEU A 78 8.03 -9.24 10.88
CA LEU A 78 6.78 -9.27 10.15
C LEU A 78 6.66 -8.01 9.30
N ARG A 79 6.50 -8.17 7.99
CA ARG A 79 6.52 -7.07 7.01
C ARG A 79 5.56 -5.93 7.38
N PRO A 80 6.05 -4.69 7.60
CA PRO A 80 5.20 -3.51 7.85
C PRO A 80 4.68 -2.86 6.56
N GLU A 81 5.33 -3.18 5.42
CA GLU A 81 5.04 -2.72 4.07
C GLU A 81 5.55 -3.72 3.04
N MET A 82 5.15 -3.57 1.78
CA MET A 82 5.48 -4.54 0.72
C MET A 82 6.63 -4.08 -0.19
N THR A 83 6.88 -2.80 -0.32
CA THR A 83 7.86 -2.24 -1.25
C THR A 83 9.28 -2.80 -1.08
N PRO A 84 9.86 -2.92 0.14
CA PRO A 84 11.18 -3.52 0.31
C PRO A 84 11.22 -5.00 -0.08
N THR A 85 10.16 -5.76 0.23
CA THR A 85 10.03 -7.16 -0.20
C THR A 85 10.02 -7.28 -1.72
N LEU A 86 9.23 -6.45 -2.40
CA LEU A 86 9.17 -6.41 -3.86
C LEU A 86 10.56 -6.06 -4.45
N ALA A 87 11.22 -5.04 -3.91
CA ALA A 87 12.55 -4.63 -4.36
C ALA A 87 13.56 -5.78 -4.26
N ARG A 88 13.57 -6.54 -3.15
CA ARG A 88 14.39 -7.74 -2.96
C ARG A 88 14.07 -8.82 -4.00
N MET A 89 12.77 -9.09 -4.25
CA MET A 89 12.33 -10.09 -5.22
C MET A 89 12.78 -9.75 -6.65
N VAL A 90 12.59 -8.50 -7.05
CA VAL A 90 12.99 -8.00 -8.37
C VAL A 90 14.52 -8.01 -8.51
N ALA A 91 15.26 -7.57 -7.49
CA ALA A 91 16.73 -7.62 -7.49
C ALA A 91 17.25 -9.04 -7.67
N GLY A 92 16.65 -10.02 -6.96
CA GLY A 92 17.05 -11.43 -7.05
C GLY A 92 16.85 -12.06 -8.43
N LYS A 93 15.92 -11.54 -9.24
CA LYS A 93 15.64 -12.04 -10.60
C LYS A 93 15.85 -11.01 -11.71
N ARG A 94 16.55 -9.91 -11.43
CA ARG A 94 16.70 -8.75 -12.33
C ARG A 94 17.07 -9.10 -13.77
N ARG A 95 17.92 -10.13 -13.97
CA ARG A 95 18.38 -10.57 -15.29
C ARG A 95 17.37 -11.41 -16.06
N GLU A 96 16.40 -12.01 -15.39
CA GLU A 96 15.37 -12.88 -15.97
C GLU A 96 14.09 -12.11 -16.28
N LEU A 97 13.88 -10.97 -15.62
CA LEU A 97 12.67 -10.18 -15.72
C LEU A 97 12.69 -9.29 -16.97
N LYS A 98 11.57 -9.27 -17.67
CA LYS A 98 11.34 -8.39 -18.83
C LYS A 98 10.51 -7.19 -18.42
N PHE A 99 11.11 -6.01 -18.47
CA PHE A 99 10.45 -4.76 -18.14
C PHE A 99 9.68 -4.17 -19.33
N PRO A 100 8.59 -3.38 -19.10
CA PRO A 100 8.07 -2.98 -17.78
C PRO A 100 7.33 -4.10 -17.07
N LEU A 101 7.38 -4.09 -15.72
CA LEU A 101 6.60 -5.00 -14.89
C LEU A 101 5.38 -4.26 -14.34
N ARG A 102 4.22 -4.88 -14.46
CA ARG A 102 2.98 -4.50 -13.82
C ARG A 102 2.62 -5.60 -12.83
N TRP A 103 2.96 -5.39 -11.58
CA TRP A 103 2.74 -6.39 -10.53
C TRP A 103 1.86 -5.83 -9.43
N PHE A 104 1.01 -6.69 -8.83
CA PHE A 104 0.24 -6.32 -7.66
C PHE A 104 0.22 -7.43 -6.61
N SER A 105 -0.03 -7.05 -5.37
CA SER A 105 -0.27 -7.98 -4.27
C SER A 105 -1.28 -7.39 -3.28
N ILE A 106 -1.97 -8.27 -2.53
CA ILE A 106 -2.89 -7.89 -1.46
C ILE A 106 -2.42 -8.56 -0.16
N PRO A 107 -1.26 -8.17 0.37
CA PRO A 107 -0.72 -8.75 1.58
C PRO A 107 -1.42 -8.23 2.83
N ASN A 108 -1.41 -9.04 3.90
CA ASN A 108 -1.52 -8.51 5.24
C ASN A 108 -0.18 -7.90 5.67
N LEU A 109 -0.25 -6.77 6.34
CA LEU A 109 0.88 -5.98 6.83
C LEU A 109 0.75 -5.79 8.34
N PHE A 110 1.89 -5.67 9.03
CA PHE A 110 1.96 -5.67 10.48
C PHE A 110 2.72 -4.44 10.99
N ARG A 111 2.04 -3.55 11.73
CA ARG A 111 2.65 -2.35 12.32
C ARG A 111 2.38 -2.29 13.82
N TYR A 112 3.42 -2.16 14.61
CA TYR A 112 3.30 -2.03 16.05
C TYR A 112 2.91 -0.59 16.43
N GLU A 113 1.71 -0.20 16.01
CA GLU A 113 1.15 1.13 16.30
C GLU A 113 0.13 1.06 17.44
N LYS A 114 -0.18 2.24 18.02
CA LYS A 114 -1.31 2.37 18.97
C LYS A 114 -2.61 2.16 18.18
N PRO A 115 -3.40 1.13 18.51
CA PRO A 115 -4.66 0.88 17.81
C PRO A 115 -5.64 2.03 17.99
N GLN A 116 -6.27 2.45 16.90
CA GLN A 116 -7.31 3.47 16.87
C GLN A 116 -8.27 3.23 15.69
N ARG A 117 -9.35 4.03 15.58
CA ARG A 117 -10.26 3.94 14.42
C ARG A 117 -9.46 4.07 13.11
N GLY A 118 -9.64 3.13 12.18
CA GLY A 118 -8.93 3.09 10.90
C GLY A 118 -7.46 2.67 10.97
N ARG A 119 -6.89 2.34 12.17
CA ARG A 119 -5.55 1.80 12.33
C ARG A 119 -5.53 0.58 13.22
N LYS A 120 -5.21 -0.55 12.63
CA LYS A 120 -4.98 -1.82 13.32
C LYS A 120 -3.51 -2.19 13.22
N ARG A 121 -3.07 -3.12 14.06
CA ARG A 121 -1.72 -3.68 14.00
C ARG A 121 -1.54 -4.67 12.86
N GLU A 122 -2.64 -5.24 12.38
CA GLU A 122 -2.71 -6.01 11.16
C GLU A 122 -3.75 -5.38 10.22
N HIS A 123 -3.37 -5.19 8.96
CA HIS A 123 -4.25 -4.66 7.92
C HIS A 123 -3.87 -5.23 6.56
N TRP A 124 -4.82 -5.25 5.63
CA TRP A 124 -4.57 -5.61 4.23
C TRP A 124 -4.47 -4.35 3.38
N GLN A 125 -3.62 -4.41 2.38
CA GLN A 125 -3.39 -3.30 1.47
C GLN A 125 -3.23 -3.83 0.05
N LEU A 126 -3.90 -3.22 -0.92
CA LEU A 126 -3.52 -3.39 -2.32
C LEU A 126 -2.23 -2.63 -2.57
N ASN A 127 -1.22 -3.32 -3.07
CA ASN A 127 -0.02 -2.71 -3.64
C ASN A 127 -0.04 -3.00 -5.14
N ALA A 128 0.06 -1.96 -5.96
CA ALA A 128 0.20 -2.05 -7.40
C ALA A 128 1.46 -1.29 -7.80
N ASP A 129 2.38 -1.99 -8.42
CA ASP A 129 3.72 -1.50 -8.71
C ASP A 129 3.99 -1.57 -10.21
N LEU A 130 4.39 -0.43 -10.79
CA LEU A 130 4.82 -0.29 -12.17
C LEU A 130 6.33 -0.05 -12.19
N LEU A 131 7.10 -1.02 -12.67
CA LEU A 131 8.55 -0.97 -12.66
C LEU A 131 9.11 -0.91 -14.08
N GLY A 132 10.07 0.00 -14.31
CA GLY A 132 10.75 0.14 -15.59
C GLY A 132 10.05 1.07 -16.60
N VAL A 133 9.07 1.85 -16.15
CA VAL A 133 8.52 2.99 -16.88
C VAL A 133 9.02 4.25 -16.19
N GLY A 134 9.73 5.09 -16.90
CA GLY A 134 10.23 6.37 -16.39
C GLY A 134 9.30 7.52 -16.76
N GLY A 135 9.38 8.59 -15.94
CA GLY A 135 8.67 9.83 -16.23
C GLY A 135 7.18 9.80 -15.92
N ILE A 136 6.52 10.84 -16.35
CA ILE A 136 5.13 11.17 -16.02
C ILE A 136 4.09 10.14 -16.47
N GLU A 137 4.39 9.36 -17.48
CA GLU A 137 3.45 8.34 -18.01
C GLU A 137 3.23 7.20 -17.00
N GLY A 138 4.26 6.83 -16.23
CA GLY A 138 4.12 5.89 -15.14
C GLY A 138 3.23 6.42 -14.02
N ASP A 139 3.43 7.68 -13.63
CA ASP A 139 2.63 8.35 -12.61
C ASP A 139 1.16 8.43 -13.03
N LYS A 140 0.90 8.83 -14.28
CA LYS A 140 -0.45 8.88 -14.85
C LYS A 140 -1.14 7.52 -14.85
N GLU A 141 -0.42 6.44 -15.20
CA GLU A 141 -0.97 5.10 -15.21
C GLU A 141 -1.43 4.69 -13.81
N ILE A 142 -0.60 4.89 -12.77
CA ILE A 142 -0.93 4.52 -11.40
C ILE A 142 -2.06 5.39 -10.83
N ILE A 143 -2.06 6.69 -11.10
CA ILE A 143 -3.15 7.59 -10.65
C ILE A 143 -4.47 7.20 -11.32
N THR A 144 -4.45 6.91 -12.62
CA THR A 144 -5.65 6.44 -13.35
C THR A 144 -6.16 5.12 -12.78
N LEU A 145 -5.26 4.17 -12.48
CA LEU A 145 -5.61 2.90 -11.85
C LEU A 145 -6.33 3.11 -10.51
N LEU A 146 -5.82 4.01 -9.69
CA LEU A 146 -6.44 4.35 -8.41
C LEU A 146 -7.84 4.98 -8.58
N TYR A 147 -7.99 5.89 -9.53
CA TYR A 147 -9.28 6.48 -9.88
C TYR A 147 -10.30 5.41 -10.31
N GLU A 148 -9.90 4.49 -11.17
CA GLU A 148 -10.75 3.39 -11.64
C GLU A 148 -11.17 2.44 -10.52
N ILE A 149 -10.31 2.18 -9.55
CA ILE A 149 -10.65 1.40 -8.36
C ILE A 149 -11.80 2.09 -7.60
N MET A 150 -11.73 3.41 -7.41
CA MET A 150 -12.81 4.16 -6.74
C MET A 150 -14.11 4.09 -7.54
N LYS A 151 -14.04 4.23 -8.86
CA LYS A 151 -15.22 4.13 -9.74
C LYS A 151 -15.82 2.72 -9.71
N GLU A 152 -15.02 1.67 -9.65
CA GLU A 152 -15.50 0.28 -9.57
C GLU A 152 -16.23 0.00 -8.22
N PHE A 153 -15.84 0.66 -7.14
CA PHE A 153 -16.60 0.67 -5.88
C PHE A 153 -17.91 1.48 -5.94
N GLY A 154 -18.16 2.18 -7.04
CA GLY A 154 -19.37 2.99 -7.26
C GLY A 154 -19.26 4.44 -6.78
N ALA A 155 -18.07 4.91 -6.40
CA ALA A 155 -17.84 6.29 -5.99
C ALA A 155 -18.09 7.25 -7.16
N LYS A 156 -18.75 8.38 -6.87
CA LYS A 156 -18.90 9.50 -7.80
C LYS A 156 -17.67 10.41 -7.72
N ASP A 157 -17.41 11.19 -8.74
CA ASP A 157 -16.30 12.15 -8.75
C ASP A 157 -16.44 13.22 -7.66
N SER A 158 -17.68 13.47 -7.20
CA SER A 158 -17.97 14.35 -6.07
C SER A 158 -17.57 13.79 -4.70
N ASP A 159 -17.38 12.47 -4.57
CA ASP A 159 -17.24 11.78 -3.29
C ASP A 159 -15.80 11.74 -2.79
N PHE A 160 -14.82 11.97 -3.68
CA PHE A 160 -13.40 11.92 -3.37
C PHE A 160 -12.58 12.95 -4.19
N GLU A 161 -11.35 13.16 -3.78
CA GLU A 161 -10.37 13.99 -4.48
C GLU A 161 -9.01 13.28 -4.55
N ILE A 162 -8.26 13.56 -5.62
CA ILE A 162 -6.91 13.06 -5.82
C ILE A 162 -5.97 14.26 -5.75
N ARG A 163 -5.13 14.29 -4.72
CA ARG A 163 -4.13 15.33 -4.52
C ARG A 163 -2.80 14.90 -5.07
N VAL A 164 -2.11 15.81 -5.75
CA VAL A 164 -0.78 15.58 -6.35
C VAL A 164 0.13 16.75 -6.03
N ASN A 165 1.37 16.49 -5.65
CA ASN A 165 2.37 17.50 -5.31
C ASN A 165 3.35 17.85 -6.44
N ASN A 166 3.10 17.42 -7.68
CA ASN A 166 4.04 17.66 -8.77
C ASN A 166 3.95 19.12 -9.26
N CYS A 167 5.09 19.80 -9.36
CA CYS A 167 5.17 21.18 -9.87
C CYS A 167 4.68 21.35 -11.32
N ASN A 168 4.67 20.28 -12.11
CA ASN A 168 4.08 20.25 -13.45
C ASN A 168 2.62 19.75 -13.41
N PHE A 169 1.81 20.26 -12.50
CA PHE A 169 0.42 19.84 -12.32
C PHE A 169 -0.41 19.95 -13.60
N ASP A 170 -0.07 20.84 -14.52
CA ASP A 170 -0.72 20.95 -15.84
C ASP A 170 -0.73 19.61 -16.60
N ASP A 171 0.25 18.76 -16.38
CA ASP A 171 0.31 17.44 -17.00
C ASP A 171 -0.70 16.43 -16.41
N PHE A 172 -1.25 16.73 -15.24
CA PHE A 172 -2.18 15.85 -14.50
C PHE A 172 -3.60 16.39 -14.41
N LYS A 173 -3.82 17.69 -14.51
CA LYS A 173 -5.10 18.36 -14.21
C LYS A 173 -6.32 17.78 -14.96
N ASP A 174 -6.10 17.28 -16.17
CA ASP A 174 -7.14 16.73 -17.03
C ASP A 174 -7.20 15.18 -16.97
N LEU A 175 -6.38 14.54 -16.12
CA LEU A 175 -6.31 13.09 -16.02
C LEU A 175 -7.60 12.50 -15.42
N THR A 176 -8.14 13.15 -14.39
CA THR A 176 -9.42 12.83 -13.77
C THR A 176 -10.16 14.09 -13.34
N PRO A 177 -11.51 14.08 -13.25
CA PRO A 177 -12.30 15.28 -12.95
C PRO A 177 -12.04 15.91 -11.57
N ASN A 178 -11.43 15.15 -10.66
CA ASN A 178 -11.27 15.48 -9.24
C ASN A 178 -9.81 15.61 -8.80
N MET A 179 -8.91 15.96 -9.74
CA MET A 179 -7.51 16.27 -9.47
C MET A 179 -7.34 17.61 -8.77
N ILE A 180 -6.48 17.64 -7.75
CA ILE A 180 -6.14 18.85 -6.99
C ILE A 180 -4.62 18.93 -6.84
N PHE A 181 -4.06 20.11 -7.07
CA PHE A 181 -2.68 20.41 -6.72
C PHE A 181 -2.55 20.70 -5.23
N ASP A 182 -1.62 20.02 -4.57
CA ASP A 182 -1.32 20.22 -3.15
C ASP A 182 0.19 20.14 -2.92
N GLU A 183 0.85 21.29 -2.92
CA GLU A 183 2.31 21.39 -2.71
C GLU A 183 2.75 20.87 -1.35
N SER A 184 1.86 20.88 -0.35
CA SER A 184 2.17 20.42 1.00
C SER A 184 2.16 18.90 1.16
N LEU A 185 1.67 18.17 0.15
CA LEU A 185 1.55 16.73 0.20
C LEU A 185 2.92 16.07 0.28
N ALA A 186 3.14 15.30 1.33
CA ALA A 186 4.37 14.54 1.55
C ALA A 186 4.07 13.17 2.15
N ARG A 187 4.83 12.17 1.78
CA ARG A 187 4.74 10.81 2.34
C ARG A 187 5.96 10.48 3.19
N GLY A 188 5.73 9.74 4.28
CA GLY A 188 6.75 9.51 5.32
C GLY A 188 7.85 8.51 4.97
N GLN A 189 7.80 7.83 3.82
CA GLN A 189 8.84 6.88 3.42
C GLN A 189 9.92 7.59 2.58
N ALA A 190 11.18 7.34 2.92
CA ALA A 190 12.34 8.01 2.31
C ALA A 190 12.58 7.66 0.83
N TYR A 191 11.91 6.65 0.29
CA TYR A 191 12.06 6.25 -1.11
C TYR A 191 11.20 7.03 -2.11
N TYR A 192 10.30 7.91 -1.64
CA TYR A 192 9.57 8.81 -2.54
C TYR A 192 10.48 9.95 -2.97
N THR A 193 10.80 10.04 -4.27
CA THR A 193 11.74 11.02 -4.83
C THR A 193 11.16 11.85 -5.97
N GLY A 194 9.91 11.62 -6.35
CA GLY A 194 9.25 12.28 -7.47
C GLY A 194 7.84 12.73 -7.12
N THR A 195 6.94 12.53 -8.05
CA THR A 195 5.51 12.80 -7.87
C THR A 195 4.99 11.99 -6.68
N VAL A 196 4.27 12.67 -5.80
CA VAL A 196 3.51 12.06 -4.72
C VAL A 196 2.04 12.36 -4.92
N PHE A 197 1.20 11.37 -4.72
CA PHE A 197 -0.25 11.54 -4.79
C PHE A 197 -0.95 10.80 -3.66
N GLU A 198 -2.10 11.31 -3.25
CA GLU A 198 -2.99 10.67 -2.29
C GLU A 198 -4.44 10.90 -2.67
N ILE A 199 -5.29 9.93 -2.34
CA ILE A 199 -6.74 10.03 -2.51
C ILE A 199 -7.42 10.17 -1.16
N PHE A 200 -8.33 11.13 -1.06
CA PHE A 200 -9.13 11.39 0.13
C PHE A 200 -10.62 11.27 -0.22
N ASP A 201 -11.41 10.65 0.64
CA ASP A 201 -12.84 10.86 0.56
C ASP A 201 -13.21 12.25 1.11
N LYS A 202 -14.40 12.73 0.76
CA LYS A 202 -14.89 14.04 1.23
C LYS A 202 -15.72 13.94 2.52
N ASP A 203 -15.73 12.78 3.17
CA ASP A 203 -16.35 12.65 4.48
C ASP A 203 -15.48 13.37 5.54
N PRO A 204 -15.99 14.42 6.18
CA PRO A 204 -15.24 15.16 7.20
C PRO A 204 -14.87 14.31 8.42
N GLU A 205 -15.54 13.18 8.65
CA GLU A 205 -15.18 12.24 9.71
C GLU A 205 -13.95 11.37 9.36
N ASN A 206 -13.52 11.37 8.09
CA ASN A 206 -12.36 10.60 7.62
C ASN A 206 -11.28 11.50 6.99
N PRO A 207 -10.47 12.21 7.79
CA PRO A 207 -9.45 13.13 7.28
C PRO A 207 -8.19 12.43 6.74
N ARG A 208 -8.21 11.10 6.61
CA ARG A 208 -7.04 10.32 6.21
C ARG A 208 -7.12 9.92 4.74
N ALA A 209 -5.96 9.87 4.10
CA ALA A 209 -5.86 9.30 2.78
C ALA A 209 -6.33 7.82 2.77
N LEU A 210 -7.14 7.48 1.78
CA LEU A 210 -7.59 6.12 1.51
C LEU A 210 -6.48 5.30 0.84
N ALA A 211 -5.70 5.93 -0.03
CA ALA A 211 -4.57 5.34 -0.73
C ALA A 211 -3.61 6.44 -1.21
N GLY A 212 -2.44 6.04 -1.72
CA GLY A 212 -1.49 6.97 -2.33
C GLY A 212 -0.18 6.30 -2.74
N GLY A 213 0.62 7.01 -3.49
CA GLY A 213 1.91 6.56 -4.01
C GLY A 213 2.86 7.72 -4.26
#